data_8ec64bab5caa3a726cb5e519ddce488a
#
_entry.id   8ec64bab5caa3a726cb5e519ddce488a
#
_cell.length_a   1.000
_cell.length_b   1.000
_cell.length_c   1.000
_cell.angle_alpha   90.00
_cell.angle_beta   90.00
_cell.angle_gamma   90.00
#
_symmetry.space_group_name_H-M   'P 1'
#
loop_
_entity.id
_entity.type
_entity.pdbx_description
1 polymer ?
#
loop_
_entity_poly.entity_id
_entity_poly.type
_entity_poly.pdbx_seq_one_letter_code
_entity_poly.pdbx_strand_id
1 'polypeptide(L)'
;MSQFDLSPWDNVLFILLIIAASACGGGIDVKPMKYTRDGIVFSCNAYYHNGSLLKIVCLDGGRDTSLIELYKNDLRDGQCILYYPGHKVKEIGQFSKGKKIDIWKEYFENGSLRAYEFYKVINDTSYLYYQKSYNIKGDLVSMILPIDYRTNSDGIYKVGQTYQLYIDLAYSQYDSVKVLGFLDSSLSSNLKADTSLFEGKSLYFEFKPLVVGKHRITGKLFELDAKDTILDDYKIAEKPFRFDYIAIE
;
A
#
# COMPACT_ATOMS: atom_id res chain seq x y z
N MET A 1 12.56 -7.62 -14.42
CA MET A 1 11.63 -6.66 -15.04
C MET A 1 10.51 -7.46 -15.70
N SER A 2 9.50 -7.87 -14.93
CA SER A 2 8.31 -8.52 -15.50
C SER A 2 7.24 -7.47 -15.63
N GLN A 3 7.02 -7.01 -16.87
CA GLN A 3 5.82 -6.29 -17.26
C GLN A 3 4.64 -7.22 -17.00
N PHE A 4 3.77 -6.87 -16.07
CA PHE A 4 2.39 -7.32 -16.09
C PHE A 4 1.70 -6.49 -17.16
N ASP A 5 1.73 -6.97 -18.40
CA ASP A 5 0.83 -6.55 -19.46
C ASP A 5 -0.59 -6.94 -19.03
N LEU A 6 -1.32 -5.98 -18.46
CA LEU A 6 -2.77 -6.07 -18.49
C LEU A 6 -3.16 -5.94 -19.94
N SER A 7 -3.63 -7.04 -20.54
CA SER A 7 -4.04 -7.03 -21.93
C SER A 7 -5.17 -6.00 -22.10
N PRO A 8 -5.24 -5.30 -23.24
CA PRO A 8 -6.32 -4.34 -23.53
C PRO A 8 -7.73 -4.98 -23.44
N TRP A 9 -7.80 -6.31 -23.50
CA TRP A 9 -9.03 -7.10 -23.48
C TRP A 9 -9.63 -7.25 -22.06
N ASP A 10 -8.82 -7.19 -21.00
CA ASP A 10 -9.33 -7.28 -19.61
C ASP A 10 -10.19 -6.07 -19.25
N ASN A 11 -9.87 -4.90 -19.80
CA ASN A 11 -10.66 -3.69 -19.64
C ASN A 11 -11.96 -3.71 -20.44
N VAL A 12 -11.97 -4.36 -21.63
CA VAL A 12 -13.13 -4.47 -22.51
C VAL A 12 -14.14 -5.48 -21.96
N LEU A 13 -13.68 -6.56 -21.33
CA LEU A 13 -14.54 -7.59 -20.75
C LEU A 13 -15.33 -7.04 -19.53
N PHE A 14 -14.70 -6.18 -18.71
CA PHE A 14 -15.38 -5.59 -17.56
C PHE A 14 -16.43 -4.54 -17.96
N ILE A 15 -16.19 -3.79 -19.03
CA ILE A 15 -17.17 -2.85 -19.62
C ILE A 15 -18.34 -3.62 -20.25
N LEU A 16 -18.06 -4.76 -20.89
CA LEU A 16 -19.09 -5.62 -21.50
C LEU A 16 -19.97 -6.34 -20.47
N LEU A 17 -19.43 -6.72 -19.31
CA LEU A 17 -20.23 -7.35 -18.25
C LEU A 17 -21.26 -6.39 -17.64
N ILE A 18 -21.00 -5.08 -17.61
CA ILE A 18 -21.96 -4.08 -17.15
C ILE A 18 -23.07 -3.84 -18.20
N ILE A 19 -22.76 -4.04 -19.48
CA ILE A 19 -23.75 -3.95 -20.57
C ILE A 19 -24.64 -5.19 -20.62
N ALA A 20 -24.13 -6.37 -20.26
CA ALA A 20 -24.92 -7.61 -20.22
C ALA A 20 -25.96 -7.65 -19.08
N ALA A 21 -25.79 -6.87 -18.00
CA ALA A 21 -26.79 -6.72 -16.94
C ALA A 21 -28.01 -5.87 -17.37
N SER A 22 -27.96 -5.23 -18.53
CA SER A 22 -29.06 -4.41 -19.08
C SER A 22 -30.14 -5.22 -19.83
N ALA A 23 -30.03 -6.56 -19.86
CA ALA A 23 -31.02 -7.42 -20.53
C ALA A 23 -32.28 -7.73 -19.68
N CYS A 24 -32.36 -7.25 -18.43
CA CYS A 24 -33.56 -7.31 -17.60
C CYS A 24 -34.19 -5.92 -17.49
N GLY A 25 -35.01 -5.54 -18.47
CA GLY A 25 -36.20 -4.68 -18.38
C GLY A 25 -36.14 -3.25 -17.80
N GLY A 26 -34.99 -2.72 -17.37
CA GLY A 26 -34.85 -1.36 -16.87
C GLY A 26 -33.87 -0.53 -17.70
N GLY A 27 -34.31 0.62 -18.25
CA GLY A 27 -33.45 1.51 -19.02
C GLY A 27 -32.36 2.15 -18.16
N ILE A 28 -31.17 2.41 -18.76
CA ILE A 28 -30.14 3.23 -18.12
C ILE A 28 -30.48 4.70 -18.38
N ASP A 29 -30.64 5.48 -17.31
CA ASP A 29 -30.80 6.93 -17.36
C ASP A 29 -29.41 7.58 -17.21
N VAL A 30 -29.07 8.52 -18.11
CA VAL A 30 -27.78 9.20 -18.13
C VAL A 30 -27.99 10.69 -17.91
N LYS A 31 -27.34 11.24 -16.88
CA LYS A 31 -27.44 12.66 -16.52
C LYS A 31 -26.07 13.34 -16.55
N PRO A 32 -25.95 14.47 -17.28
CA PRO A 32 -24.73 15.26 -17.22
C PRO A 32 -24.57 15.91 -15.84
N MET A 33 -23.36 15.96 -15.32
CA MET A 33 -23.06 16.58 -14.03
C MET A 33 -21.65 17.18 -13.99
N LYS A 34 -21.42 18.06 -13.01
CA LYS A 34 -20.09 18.47 -12.59
C LYS A 34 -19.69 17.65 -11.37
N TYR A 35 -18.49 17.12 -11.39
CA TYR A 35 -17.92 16.31 -10.31
C TYR A 35 -16.59 16.91 -9.88
N THR A 36 -16.40 17.09 -8.57
CA THR A 36 -15.17 17.63 -8.02
C THR A 36 -14.41 16.53 -7.27
N ARG A 37 -13.15 16.32 -7.64
CA ARG A 37 -12.24 15.42 -6.94
C ARG A 37 -10.89 16.12 -6.78
N ASP A 38 -10.37 16.12 -5.55
CA ASP A 38 -9.07 16.73 -5.20
C ASP A 38 -8.89 18.17 -5.71
N GLY A 39 -9.99 18.96 -5.65
CA GLY A 39 -10.03 20.35 -6.11
C GLY A 39 -10.18 20.52 -7.63
N ILE A 40 -10.19 19.45 -8.41
CA ILE A 40 -10.36 19.47 -9.87
C ILE A 40 -11.84 19.24 -10.21
N VAL A 41 -12.40 20.10 -11.08
CA VAL A 41 -13.78 19.98 -11.56
C VAL A 41 -13.82 19.27 -12.89
N PHE A 42 -14.49 18.13 -12.94
CA PHE A 42 -14.68 17.31 -14.12
C PHE A 42 -16.08 17.53 -14.73
N SER A 43 -16.19 17.41 -16.05
CA SER A 43 -17.48 17.30 -16.76
C SER A 43 -17.77 15.82 -16.95
N CYS A 44 -18.87 15.34 -16.38
CA CYS A 44 -19.14 13.90 -16.26
C CYS A 44 -20.55 13.55 -16.68
N ASN A 45 -20.78 12.28 -16.93
CA ASN A 45 -22.07 11.64 -17.04
C ASN A 45 -22.28 10.69 -15.86
N ALA A 46 -23.39 10.82 -15.17
CA ALA A 46 -23.84 9.89 -14.14
C ALA A 46 -24.83 8.90 -14.76
N TYR A 47 -24.63 7.62 -14.55
CA TYR A 47 -25.43 6.53 -15.08
C TYR A 47 -26.26 5.91 -13.97
N TYR A 48 -27.56 5.88 -14.14
CA TYR A 48 -28.52 5.35 -13.15
C TYR A 48 -29.25 4.13 -13.72
N HIS A 49 -29.59 3.19 -12.84
CA HIS A 49 -30.51 2.10 -13.14
C HIS A 49 -31.56 2.04 -12.03
N ASN A 50 -32.85 2.13 -12.42
CA ASN A 50 -33.97 2.18 -11.49
C ASN A 50 -33.80 3.26 -10.39
N GLY A 51 -33.28 4.42 -10.76
CA GLY A 51 -33.04 5.54 -9.84
C GLY A 51 -31.77 5.45 -8.98
N SER A 52 -31.08 4.32 -8.96
CA SER A 52 -29.81 4.13 -8.23
C SER A 52 -28.60 4.46 -9.10
N LEU A 53 -27.64 5.21 -8.57
CA LEU A 53 -26.39 5.54 -9.26
C LEU A 53 -25.51 4.27 -9.42
N LEU A 54 -25.10 3.97 -10.65
CA LEU A 54 -24.24 2.83 -10.97
C LEU A 54 -22.78 3.23 -11.17
N LYS A 55 -22.56 4.33 -11.92
CA LYS A 55 -21.23 4.82 -12.24
C LYS A 55 -21.24 6.29 -12.63
N ILE A 56 -20.08 6.92 -12.46
CA ILE A 56 -19.76 8.23 -13.02
C ILE A 56 -18.63 8.04 -14.03
N VAL A 57 -18.77 8.63 -15.21
CA VAL A 57 -17.73 8.66 -16.24
C VAL A 57 -17.48 10.12 -16.59
N CYS A 58 -16.25 10.58 -16.39
CA CYS A 58 -15.85 11.94 -16.70
C CYS A 58 -15.01 11.99 -17.98
N LEU A 59 -15.15 13.07 -18.73
CA LEU A 59 -14.47 13.27 -20.00
C LEU A 59 -13.54 14.48 -19.91
N ASP A 60 -12.36 14.36 -20.50
CA ASP A 60 -11.45 15.49 -20.72
C ASP A 60 -11.80 16.15 -22.06
N GLY A 61 -12.08 17.47 -22.01
CA GLY A 61 -12.48 18.23 -23.20
C GLY A 61 -13.69 17.63 -23.96
N GLY A 62 -14.48 16.75 -23.31
CA GLY A 62 -15.65 16.11 -23.91
C GLY A 62 -15.36 14.94 -24.85
N ARG A 63 -14.12 14.46 -24.94
CA ARG A 63 -13.71 13.39 -25.86
C ARG A 63 -13.16 12.17 -25.13
N ASP A 64 -12.10 12.32 -24.38
CA ASP A 64 -11.38 11.23 -23.75
C ASP A 64 -11.86 10.96 -22.34
N THR A 65 -12.00 9.71 -21.95
CA THR A 65 -12.33 9.34 -20.57
C THR A 65 -11.19 9.74 -19.64
N SER A 66 -11.50 10.56 -18.63
CA SER A 66 -10.55 11.01 -17.63
C SER A 66 -10.74 10.34 -16.27
N LEU A 67 -11.98 9.90 -15.95
CA LEU A 67 -12.29 9.21 -14.69
C LEU A 67 -13.44 8.22 -14.89
N ILE A 68 -13.34 7.06 -14.24
CA ILE A 68 -14.42 6.09 -14.06
C ILE A 68 -14.51 5.77 -12.58
N GLU A 69 -15.69 5.90 -11.98
CA GLU A 69 -15.98 5.45 -10.61
C GLU A 69 -17.27 4.62 -10.60
N LEU A 70 -17.26 3.50 -9.91
CA LEU A 70 -18.41 2.62 -9.70
C LEU A 70 -19.11 2.94 -8.39
N TYR A 71 -20.44 2.76 -8.38
CA TYR A 71 -21.31 3.08 -7.26
C TYR A 71 -22.26 1.93 -6.96
N LYS A 72 -22.61 1.79 -5.68
CA LYS A 72 -23.65 0.90 -5.17
C LYS A 72 -24.33 1.57 -3.98
N ASN A 73 -25.67 1.65 -4.01
CA ASN A 73 -26.45 2.35 -2.98
C ASN A 73 -25.93 3.80 -2.75
N ASP A 74 -25.69 4.52 -3.84
CA ASP A 74 -25.19 5.91 -3.89
C ASP A 74 -23.83 6.15 -3.20
N LEU A 75 -23.11 5.10 -2.83
CA LEU A 75 -21.75 5.16 -2.32
C LEU A 75 -20.77 4.63 -3.38
N ARG A 76 -19.55 5.17 -3.42
CA ARG A 76 -18.47 4.60 -4.23
C ARG A 76 -18.24 3.15 -3.79
N ASP A 77 -18.40 2.20 -4.71
CA ASP A 77 -18.27 0.77 -4.42
C ASP A 77 -17.86 0.06 -5.72
N GLY A 78 -16.67 -0.49 -5.72
CA GLY A 78 -16.03 -1.07 -6.88
C GLY A 78 -14.83 -0.27 -7.40
N GLN A 79 -14.45 -0.53 -8.64
CA GLN A 79 -13.24 0.02 -9.24
C GLN A 79 -13.34 1.54 -9.48
N CYS A 80 -12.20 2.20 -9.25
CA CYS A 80 -11.96 3.60 -9.61
C CYS A 80 -10.72 3.67 -10.50
N ILE A 81 -10.82 4.34 -11.65
CA ILE A 81 -9.70 4.56 -12.57
C ILE A 81 -9.68 6.03 -12.97
N LEU A 82 -8.54 6.68 -12.73
CA LEU A 82 -8.24 8.03 -13.20
C LEU A 82 -7.20 7.92 -14.34
N TYR A 83 -7.38 8.72 -15.38
CA TYR A 83 -6.50 8.70 -16.54
C TYR A 83 -5.79 10.05 -16.72
N TYR A 84 -4.62 10.01 -17.31
CA TYR A 84 -3.98 11.13 -18.00
C TYR A 84 -4.67 11.35 -19.36
N PRO A 85 -4.48 12.52 -20.00
CA PRO A 85 -4.80 12.68 -21.41
C PRO A 85 -4.16 11.57 -22.27
N GLY A 86 -4.91 11.05 -23.27
CA GLY A 86 -4.44 9.93 -24.10
C GLY A 86 -4.62 8.55 -23.46
N HIS A 87 -5.56 8.39 -22.53
CA HIS A 87 -5.98 7.11 -21.90
C HIS A 87 -4.90 6.35 -21.11
N LYS A 88 -3.81 6.99 -20.72
CA LYS A 88 -2.84 6.37 -19.83
C LYS A 88 -3.37 6.38 -18.40
N VAL A 89 -3.34 5.25 -17.72
CA VAL A 89 -3.77 5.15 -16.33
C VAL A 89 -2.89 6.03 -15.46
N LYS A 90 -3.52 6.91 -14.65
CA LYS A 90 -2.88 7.73 -13.64
C LYS A 90 -3.04 7.13 -12.25
N GLU A 91 -4.23 6.65 -11.92
CA GLU A 91 -4.53 6.04 -10.63
C GLU A 91 -5.55 4.90 -10.84
N ILE A 92 -5.38 3.80 -10.14
CA ILE A 92 -6.34 2.68 -10.14
C ILE A 92 -6.42 2.07 -8.77
N GLY A 93 -7.65 1.75 -8.32
CA GLY A 93 -7.89 1.09 -7.05
C GLY A 93 -9.36 0.72 -6.88
N GLN A 94 -9.74 0.39 -5.66
CA GLN A 94 -11.10 -0.02 -5.32
C GLN A 94 -11.66 0.75 -4.14
N PHE A 95 -12.97 1.00 -4.19
CA PHE A 95 -13.75 1.47 -3.07
C PHE A 95 -14.69 0.38 -2.57
N SER A 96 -14.99 0.40 -1.28
CA SER A 96 -16.13 -0.28 -0.69
C SER A 96 -16.85 0.67 0.25
N LYS A 97 -18.15 0.85 0.05
CA LYS A 97 -18.99 1.76 0.86
C LYS A 97 -18.36 3.16 1.03
N GLY A 98 -17.81 3.72 -0.05
CA GLY A 98 -17.19 5.04 -0.07
C GLY A 98 -15.75 5.13 0.41
N LYS A 99 -15.14 4.02 0.86
CA LYS A 99 -13.79 3.97 1.45
C LYS A 99 -12.81 3.29 0.52
N LYS A 100 -11.59 3.82 0.41
CA LYS A 100 -10.49 3.11 -0.27
C LYS A 100 -10.22 1.79 0.45
N ILE A 101 -10.10 0.70 -0.32
CA ILE A 101 -9.75 -0.64 0.16
C ILE A 101 -8.67 -1.25 -0.71
N ASP A 102 -7.97 -2.24 -0.16
CA ASP A 102 -7.00 -3.06 -0.88
C ASP A 102 -5.90 -2.24 -1.59
N ILE A 103 -5.49 -2.68 -2.76
CA ILE A 103 -4.36 -2.10 -3.49
C ILE A 103 -4.80 -0.91 -4.32
N TRP A 104 -4.07 0.19 -4.16
CA TRP A 104 -4.10 1.37 -5.03
C TRP A 104 -2.76 1.57 -5.68
N LYS A 105 -2.76 1.90 -6.96
CA LYS A 105 -1.55 2.18 -7.73
C LYS A 105 -1.68 3.53 -8.41
N GLU A 106 -0.63 4.34 -8.30
CA GLU A 106 -0.48 5.57 -9.05
C GLU A 106 0.69 5.41 -10.04
N TYR A 107 0.55 6.03 -11.18
CA TYR A 107 1.55 5.99 -12.24
C TYR A 107 1.95 7.40 -12.66
N PHE A 108 3.17 7.56 -13.15
CA PHE A 108 3.58 8.73 -13.91
C PHE A 108 3.01 8.67 -15.33
N GLU A 109 3.02 9.80 -16.05
CA GLU A 109 2.51 9.89 -17.43
C GLU A 109 3.29 9.00 -18.41
N ASN A 110 4.56 8.67 -18.12
CA ASN A 110 5.35 7.70 -18.87
C ASN A 110 4.97 6.23 -18.59
N GLY A 111 4.02 5.97 -17.69
CA GLY A 111 3.55 4.64 -17.30
C GLY A 111 4.37 3.97 -16.19
N SER A 112 5.48 4.58 -15.71
CA SER A 112 6.22 4.03 -14.57
C SER A 112 5.43 4.19 -13.27
N LEU A 113 5.57 3.23 -12.35
CA LEU A 113 4.88 3.25 -11.06
C LEU A 113 5.35 4.44 -10.22
N ARG A 114 4.41 5.26 -9.73
CA ARG A 114 4.65 6.38 -8.82
C ARG A 114 4.41 5.98 -7.36
N ALA A 115 3.31 5.27 -7.09
CA ALA A 115 3.01 4.79 -5.75
C ALA A 115 2.28 3.44 -5.81
N TYR A 116 2.59 2.61 -4.83
CA TYR A 116 1.86 1.41 -4.48
C TYR A 116 1.37 1.58 -3.05
N GLU A 117 0.07 1.48 -2.86
CA GLU A 117 -0.58 1.70 -1.57
C GLU A 117 -1.48 0.51 -1.24
N PHE A 118 -1.54 0.15 0.03
CA PHE A 118 -2.51 -0.83 0.53
C PHE A 118 -3.32 -0.20 1.66
N TYR A 119 -4.64 -0.20 1.47
CA TYR A 119 -5.60 0.32 2.42
C TYR A 119 -6.31 -0.79 3.16
N LYS A 120 -6.38 -0.67 4.49
CA LYS A 120 -7.09 -1.58 5.38
C LYS A 120 -8.21 -0.84 6.10
N VAL A 121 -9.40 -1.43 6.13
CA VAL A 121 -10.53 -0.87 6.89
C VAL A 121 -10.52 -1.47 8.30
N ILE A 122 -10.45 -0.61 9.29
CA ILE A 122 -10.49 -0.96 10.71
C ILE A 122 -11.53 -0.06 11.37
N ASN A 123 -12.50 -0.65 12.09
CA ASN A 123 -13.59 0.09 12.75
C ASN A 123 -14.26 1.12 11.82
N ASP A 124 -14.59 0.69 10.61
CA ASP A 124 -15.25 1.49 9.58
C ASP A 124 -14.45 2.71 9.08
N THR A 125 -13.15 2.76 9.34
CA THR A 125 -12.23 3.80 8.84
C THR A 125 -11.18 3.16 7.93
N SER A 126 -10.95 3.79 6.76
CA SER A 126 -9.90 3.37 5.83
C SER A 126 -8.56 3.99 6.24
N TYR A 127 -7.58 3.14 6.47
CA TYR A 127 -6.21 3.53 6.81
C TYR A 127 -5.25 3.13 5.70
N LEU A 128 -4.34 4.03 5.34
CA LEU A 128 -3.18 3.71 4.54
C LEU A 128 -2.24 2.85 5.40
N TYR A 129 -2.22 1.54 5.13
CA TYR A 129 -1.52 0.55 5.95
C TYR A 129 -0.11 0.26 5.44
N TYR A 130 0.09 0.34 4.13
CA TYR A 130 1.38 0.14 3.47
C TYR A 130 1.50 1.11 2.30
N GLN A 131 2.70 1.64 2.07
CA GLN A 131 2.99 2.47 0.90
C GLN A 131 4.45 2.32 0.48
N LYS A 132 4.69 2.32 -0.83
CA LYS A 132 5.96 2.65 -1.45
C LYS A 132 5.73 3.71 -2.52
N SER A 133 6.54 4.77 -2.49
CA SER A 133 6.50 5.83 -3.49
C SER A 133 7.83 5.93 -4.20
N TYR A 134 7.78 6.17 -5.49
CA TYR A 134 8.93 6.17 -6.38
C TYR A 134 9.04 7.50 -7.11
N ASN A 135 10.26 7.90 -7.50
CA ASN A 135 10.45 8.98 -8.44
C ASN A 135 10.29 8.47 -9.89
N ILE A 136 10.35 9.38 -10.88
CA ILE A 136 10.16 9.04 -12.29
C ILE A 136 11.25 8.10 -12.84
N LYS A 137 12.40 7.99 -12.16
CA LYS A 137 13.49 7.07 -12.51
C LYS A 137 13.30 5.68 -11.92
N GLY A 138 12.27 5.49 -11.07
CA GLY A 138 12.00 4.25 -10.37
C GLY A 138 12.72 4.10 -9.03
N ASP A 139 13.46 5.13 -8.58
CA ASP A 139 14.09 5.09 -7.25
C ASP A 139 13.01 5.24 -6.17
N LEU A 140 13.09 4.45 -5.11
CA LEU A 140 12.20 4.53 -3.96
C LEU A 140 12.51 5.81 -3.17
N VAL A 141 11.50 6.65 -2.94
CA VAL A 141 11.64 7.95 -2.24
C VAL A 141 10.98 7.98 -0.87
N SER A 142 9.95 7.16 -0.65
CA SER A 142 9.33 7.02 0.67
C SER A 142 8.63 5.68 0.81
N MET A 143 8.46 5.24 2.06
CA MET A 143 7.65 4.06 2.36
C MET A 143 6.98 4.13 3.73
N ILE A 144 5.83 3.44 3.83
CA ILE A 144 5.16 3.09 5.07
C ILE A 144 5.16 1.57 5.14
N LEU A 145 5.86 1.00 6.13
CA LEU A 145 5.83 -0.44 6.42
C LEU A 145 5.08 -0.66 7.72
N PRO A 146 4.04 -1.50 7.72
CA PRO A 146 3.40 -1.93 8.95
C PRO A 146 4.30 -2.97 9.64
N ILE A 147 4.92 -2.59 10.74
CA ILE A 147 5.76 -3.46 11.54
C ILE A 147 5.13 -3.66 12.91
N ASP A 148 5.11 -4.91 13.34
CA ASP A 148 4.70 -5.33 14.67
C ASP A 148 5.92 -5.82 15.44
N TYR A 149 5.90 -5.63 16.76
CA TYR A 149 6.94 -6.08 17.66
C TYR A 149 6.40 -7.17 18.59
N ARG A 150 7.17 -8.22 18.77
CA ARG A 150 6.91 -9.22 19.81
C ARG A 150 8.25 -9.67 20.42
N THR A 151 8.20 -10.12 21.64
CA THR A 151 9.37 -10.67 22.31
C THR A 151 9.04 -12.05 22.87
N ASN A 152 10.06 -12.80 23.25
CA ASN A 152 9.91 -14.05 24.00
C ASN A 152 9.69 -13.81 25.50
N SER A 153 9.31 -12.58 25.91
CA SER A 153 8.96 -12.19 27.26
C SER A 153 7.48 -11.83 27.35
N ASP A 154 6.90 -11.96 28.52
CA ASP A 154 5.57 -11.46 28.90
C ASP A 154 5.52 -9.94 29.16
N GLY A 155 6.55 -9.22 28.76
CA GLY A 155 6.70 -7.76 28.97
C GLY A 155 7.59 -7.42 30.18
N ILE A 156 8.08 -8.44 30.91
CA ILE A 156 9.04 -8.27 32.01
C ILE A 156 10.44 -8.60 31.52
N TYR A 157 11.36 -7.66 31.64
CA TYR A 157 12.75 -7.81 31.23
C TYR A 157 13.67 -7.68 32.46
N LYS A 158 14.42 -8.76 32.74
CA LYS A 158 15.36 -8.79 33.89
C LYS A 158 16.78 -8.52 33.43
N VAL A 159 17.50 -7.76 34.24
CA VAL A 159 18.93 -7.51 34.04
C VAL A 159 19.69 -8.84 34.00
N GLY A 160 20.58 -8.98 33.05
CA GLY A 160 21.41 -10.17 32.89
C GLY A 160 20.79 -11.33 32.11
N GLN A 161 19.49 -11.28 31.79
CA GLN A 161 18.84 -12.29 30.94
C GLN A 161 18.85 -11.90 29.46
N THR A 162 18.92 -12.90 28.58
CA THR A 162 18.86 -12.69 27.13
C THR A 162 17.43 -12.84 26.64
N TYR A 163 16.99 -11.89 25.81
CA TYR A 163 15.69 -11.84 25.19
C TYR A 163 15.81 -11.76 23.68
N GLN A 164 14.74 -12.13 22.97
CA GLN A 164 14.62 -11.99 21.52
C GLN A 164 13.56 -10.95 21.21
N LEU A 165 13.92 -9.94 20.42
CA LEU A 165 13.01 -8.98 19.80
C LEU A 165 12.73 -9.43 18.37
N TYR A 166 11.52 -9.84 18.10
CA TYR A 166 11.02 -10.14 16.77
C TYR A 166 10.41 -8.89 16.16
N ILE A 167 10.69 -8.64 14.90
CA ILE A 167 10.11 -7.58 14.10
C ILE A 167 9.44 -8.26 12.91
N ASP A 168 8.13 -8.11 12.84
CA ASP A 168 7.27 -8.77 11.86
C ASP A 168 6.74 -7.73 10.86
N LEU A 169 6.91 -7.98 9.54
CA LEU A 169 6.19 -7.22 8.51
C LEU A 169 4.77 -7.74 8.41
N ALA A 170 3.79 -6.95 8.81
CA ALA A 170 2.39 -7.34 8.73
C ALA A 170 1.84 -7.37 7.29
N TYR A 171 2.51 -6.70 6.35
CA TYR A 171 2.20 -6.69 4.93
C TYR A 171 3.44 -6.46 4.08
N SER A 172 3.49 -7.06 2.89
CA SER A 172 4.47 -6.81 1.83
C SER A 172 3.78 -6.85 0.47
N GLN A 173 4.25 -6.05 -0.47
CA GLN A 173 3.81 -6.12 -1.88
C GLN A 173 4.42 -7.31 -2.63
N TYR A 174 5.43 -7.97 -2.08
CA TYR A 174 6.12 -9.09 -2.70
C TYR A 174 5.50 -10.42 -2.25
N ASP A 175 5.35 -11.36 -3.17
CA ASP A 175 4.88 -12.71 -2.88
C ASP A 175 5.88 -13.47 -2.00
N SER A 176 7.17 -13.24 -2.26
CA SER A 176 8.29 -13.75 -1.46
C SER A 176 9.16 -12.59 -1.04
N VAL A 177 9.39 -12.43 0.25
CA VAL A 177 10.06 -11.28 0.83
C VAL A 177 11.30 -11.72 1.60
N LYS A 178 12.36 -10.90 1.52
CA LYS A 178 13.49 -10.92 2.45
C LYS A 178 13.46 -9.64 3.28
N VAL A 179 13.75 -9.75 4.56
CA VAL A 179 13.89 -8.61 5.45
C VAL A 179 15.34 -8.54 5.92
N LEU A 180 15.95 -7.39 5.64
CA LEU A 180 17.29 -7.08 6.12
C LEU A 180 17.16 -6.08 7.26
N GLY A 181 17.77 -6.36 8.41
CA GLY A 181 17.72 -5.49 9.57
C GLY A 181 19.12 -5.16 10.08
N PHE A 182 19.29 -3.90 10.51
CA PHE A 182 20.48 -3.38 11.14
C PHE A 182 20.12 -2.74 12.47
N LEU A 183 20.91 -3.04 13.51
CA LEU A 183 20.80 -2.32 14.79
C LEU A 183 21.77 -1.14 14.82
N ASP A 184 21.33 -0.02 15.44
CA ASP A 184 22.20 1.11 15.68
C ASP A 184 23.20 0.74 16.80
N SER A 185 24.46 0.66 16.46
CA SER A 185 25.55 0.26 17.37
C SER A 185 25.83 1.28 18.48
N SER A 186 25.31 2.50 18.36
CA SER A 186 25.57 3.60 19.30
C SER A 186 24.88 3.46 20.66
N LEU A 187 23.92 2.55 20.81
CA LEU A 187 23.06 2.44 21.99
C LEU A 187 23.23 1.15 22.80
N SER A 188 24.09 0.23 22.37
CA SER A 188 24.29 -1.01 23.12
C SER A 188 25.69 -1.59 22.93
N SER A 189 26.51 -1.42 23.95
CA SER A 189 27.80 -2.10 24.08
C SER A 189 27.68 -3.65 24.13
N ASN A 190 26.47 -4.20 24.05
CA ASN A 190 26.17 -5.62 24.25
C ASN A 190 25.16 -6.22 23.27
N LEU A 191 24.74 -5.47 22.24
CA LEU A 191 24.05 -6.07 21.12
C LEU A 191 25.11 -6.50 20.11
N LYS A 192 25.13 -7.77 19.76
CA LYS A 192 25.81 -8.18 18.54
C LYS A 192 25.09 -7.47 17.40
N ALA A 193 25.74 -6.44 16.85
CA ALA A 193 25.30 -5.77 15.64
C ALA A 193 25.52 -6.74 14.48
N ASP A 194 24.62 -7.69 14.31
CA ASP A 194 24.61 -8.55 13.16
C ASP A 194 23.60 -8.04 12.15
N THR A 195 24.09 -7.77 10.98
CA THR A 195 23.27 -7.70 9.77
C THR A 195 22.57 -9.05 9.63
N SER A 196 21.29 -9.09 9.88
CA SER A 196 20.50 -10.31 9.79
C SER A 196 19.64 -10.25 8.55
N LEU A 197 19.95 -11.09 7.57
CA LEU A 197 19.10 -11.32 6.40
C LEU A 197 18.22 -12.53 6.69
N PHE A 198 16.91 -12.33 6.66
CA PHE A 198 15.93 -13.39 6.86
C PHE A 198 15.06 -13.55 5.63
N GLU A 199 14.85 -14.78 5.21
CA GLU A 199 13.81 -15.13 4.26
C GLU A 199 12.46 -15.17 4.99
N GLY A 200 11.47 -14.43 4.47
CA GLY A 200 10.16 -14.29 5.10
C GLY A 200 9.90 -12.89 5.66
N LYS A 201 8.82 -12.77 6.39
CA LYS A 201 8.30 -11.49 6.89
C LYS A 201 8.74 -11.13 8.30
N SER A 202 9.52 -12.01 8.96
CA SER A 202 9.98 -11.82 10.34
C SER A 202 11.50 -11.88 10.42
N LEU A 203 12.06 -11.01 11.24
CA LEU A 203 13.44 -11.11 11.68
C LEU A 203 13.50 -11.01 13.21
N TYR A 204 14.61 -11.42 13.82
CA TYR A 204 14.79 -11.21 15.25
C TYR A 204 16.21 -10.77 15.58
N PHE A 205 16.33 -10.06 16.73
CA PHE A 205 17.58 -9.68 17.35
C PHE A 205 17.61 -10.19 18.79
N GLU A 206 18.78 -10.61 19.26
CA GLU A 206 18.97 -10.91 20.68
C GLU A 206 19.45 -9.67 21.42
N PHE A 207 18.92 -9.43 22.62
CA PHE A 207 19.34 -8.35 23.48
C PHE A 207 19.38 -8.79 24.94
N LYS A 208 20.25 -8.14 25.71
CA LYS A 208 20.45 -8.41 27.13
C LYS A 208 20.50 -7.09 27.89
N PRO A 209 19.48 -6.76 28.72
CA PRO A 209 19.55 -5.61 29.60
C PRO A 209 20.72 -5.74 30.58
N LEU A 210 21.51 -4.71 30.74
CA LEU A 210 22.62 -4.71 31.70
C LEU A 210 22.38 -3.88 32.93
N VAL A 211 21.43 -2.94 32.88
CA VAL A 211 21.07 -2.06 33.97
C VAL A 211 19.57 -1.93 34.08
N VAL A 212 19.09 -1.67 35.28
CA VAL A 212 17.67 -1.40 35.52
C VAL A 212 17.29 -0.05 34.92
N GLY A 213 16.07 0.05 34.39
CA GLY A 213 15.52 1.30 33.88
C GLY A 213 14.91 1.20 32.50
N LYS A 214 14.68 2.38 31.90
CA LYS A 214 14.12 2.50 30.55
C LYS A 214 15.21 2.38 29.51
N HIS A 215 14.98 1.51 28.53
CA HIS A 215 15.90 1.23 27.43
C HIS A 215 15.21 1.39 26.09
N ARG A 216 16.03 1.58 25.07
CA ARG A 216 15.59 1.68 23.68
C ARG A 216 16.50 0.89 22.75
N ILE A 217 15.89 0.13 21.86
CA ILE A 217 16.55 -0.50 20.73
C ILE A 217 16.10 0.22 19.47
N THR A 218 17.02 0.71 18.66
CA THR A 218 16.75 1.36 17.39
C THR A 218 17.52 0.66 16.28
N GLY A 219 17.03 0.81 15.07
CA GLY A 219 17.69 0.23 13.92
C GLY A 219 16.95 0.59 12.63
N LYS A 220 17.32 -0.09 11.56
CA LYS A 220 16.78 0.12 10.22
C LYS A 220 16.38 -1.21 9.62
N LEU A 221 15.27 -1.22 8.87
CA LEU A 221 14.74 -2.35 8.14
C LEU A 221 14.70 -2.04 6.65
N PHE A 222 14.90 -3.06 5.86
CA PHE A 222 14.78 -3.07 4.42
C PHE A 222 13.92 -4.25 4.00
N GLU A 223 12.96 -4.00 3.15
CA GLU A 223 12.11 -5.02 2.54
C GLU A 223 12.58 -5.25 1.10
N LEU A 224 12.92 -6.48 0.77
CA LEU A 224 13.48 -6.90 -0.51
C LEU A 224 12.60 -7.96 -1.16
N ASP A 225 12.50 -7.98 -2.50
CA ASP A 225 12.00 -9.15 -3.21
C ASP A 225 12.99 -10.31 -3.01
N ALA A 226 12.50 -11.49 -2.61
CA ALA A 226 13.37 -12.66 -2.41
C ALA A 226 14.04 -13.12 -3.71
N LYS A 227 13.51 -12.70 -4.87
CA LYS A 227 14.08 -12.97 -6.20
C LYS A 227 15.30 -12.10 -6.53
N ASP A 228 15.46 -10.98 -5.80
CA ASP A 228 16.60 -10.09 -6.03
C ASP A 228 17.88 -10.75 -5.52
N THR A 229 18.83 -10.92 -6.42
CA THR A 229 20.11 -11.61 -6.15
C THR A 229 21.26 -10.67 -5.82
N ILE A 230 21.08 -9.35 -5.98
CA ILE A 230 22.16 -8.35 -5.89
C ILE A 230 21.88 -7.38 -4.75
N LEU A 231 22.76 -7.36 -3.76
CA LEU A 231 22.73 -6.44 -2.62
C LEU A 231 23.47 -5.10 -2.90
N ASP A 232 24.13 -4.93 -4.06
CA ASP A 232 25.17 -3.91 -4.22
C ASP A 232 24.72 -2.54 -4.75
N ASP A 233 23.47 -2.37 -5.22
CA ASP A 233 23.01 -1.10 -5.83
C ASP A 233 21.74 -0.51 -5.22
N TYR A 234 21.46 -0.81 -3.96
CA TYR A 234 20.20 -0.41 -3.33
C TYR A 234 20.26 1.03 -2.82
N LYS A 235 19.69 1.95 -3.58
CA LYS A 235 19.02 3.14 -3.04
C LYS A 235 17.70 2.72 -2.40
N ILE A 236 17.76 1.86 -1.37
CA ILE A 236 16.60 1.33 -0.69
C ILE A 236 16.20 2.37 0.37
N ALA A 237 14.92 2.75 0.39
CA ALA A 237 14.43 3.57 1.49
C ALA A 237 14.53 2.76 2.79
N GLU A 238 15.24 3.31 3.75
CA GLU A 238 15.41 2.76 5.07
C GLU A 238 14.13 2.99 5.88
N LYS A 239 13.61 1.97 6.54
CA LYS A 239 12.57 2.11 7.54
C LYS A 239 13.21 2.08 8.92
N PRO A 240 13.34 3.23 9.62
CA PRO A 240 13.79 3.22 11.01
C PRO A 240 12.74 2.50 11.87
N PHE A 241 13.21 1.72 12.83
CA PHE A 241 12.37 1.13 13.85
C PHE A 241 12.86 1.51 15.25
N ARG A 242 11.94 1.42 16.22
CA ARG A 242 12.21 1.73 17.61
C ARG A 242 11.41 0.83 18.53
N PHE A 243 12.09 0.18 19.46
CA PHE A 243 11.50 -0.63 20.51
C PHE A 243 11.94 -0.11 21.88
N ASP A 244 10.99 0.34 22.69
CA ASP A 244 11.23 0.82 24.05
C ASP A 244 10.80 -0.25 25.06
N TYR A 245 11.61 -0.49 26.09
CA TYR A 245 11.31 -1.44 27.16
C TYR A 245 11.84 -0.98 28.51
N ILE A 246 11.37 -1.60 29.60
CA ILE A 246 11.82 -1.33 30.96
C ILE A 246 12.44 -2.60 31.53
N ALA A 247 13.70 -2.51 31.98
CA ALA A 247 14.38 -3.60 32.68
C ALA A 247 14.25 -3.43 34.20
N ILE A 248 14.03 -4.54 34.86
CA ILE A 248 13.97 -4.66 36.33
C ILE A 248 15.06 -5.60 36.85
N GLU A 249 15.24 -5.67 38.15
CA GLU A 249 16.17 -6.59 38.81
C GLU A 249 15.77 -8.07 38.62
#